data_4cc8cfd14cbd2f698344c998fa844d0e
#
_entry.id   4cc8cfd14cbd2f698344c998fa844d0e
#
_cell.length_a   1.000
_cell.length_b   1.000
_cell.length_c   1.000
_cell.angle_alpha   90.00
_cell.angle_beta   90.00
_cell.angle_gamma   90.00
#
_symmetry.space_group_name_H-M   'P 1'
#
loop_
_entity.id
_entity.type
_entity.pdbx_description
1 polymer ?
#
loop_
_entity_poly.entity_id
_entity_poly.type
_entity_poly.pdbx_seq_one_letter_code
_entity_poly.pdbx_strand_id
1 'polypeptide(L)'
;LIEDNQRTQEWVTQGLSEAGYVIDAVSDGRDGLYLALKDDYALIILDIMLPGMDGWQILQTLRTAKQTPVICLTARDSVDDRVRGLDSGANDYLVKPFSFSELLARVRAQLRQHHALNSTLEISGLRMDSVSQSVSRNNISITLTRKEFQLLWLLASRAGEIIPRTVIASEIWGINFDSDTNTVDVAIRRLRAKVDDPFPEKLIATIRGMGYSFVAVKK
;
A
#
# COMPACT_ATOMS: atom_id res chain seq x y z
N LEU A 1 -12.86 3.12 8.56
CA LEU A 1 -14.32 3.14 8.42
C LEU A 1 -14.86 4.51 8.81
N ILE A 2 -15.64 5.13 7.93
CA ILE A 2 -16.34 6.41 8.17
C ILE A 2 -17.84 6.11 8.06
N GLU A 3 -18.54 6.08 9.18
CA GLU A 3 -19.94 5.66 9.31
C GLU A 3 -20.55 6.30 10.55
N ASP A 4 -21.62 7.07 10.40
CA ASP A 4 -22.27 7.80 11.52
C ASP A 4 -23.22 6.91 12.34
N ASN A 5 -23.78 5.86 11.74
CA ASN A 5 -24.63 4.94 12.48
C ASN A 5 -23.78 4.03 13.39
N GLN A 6 -23.83 4.27 14.68
CA GLN A 6 -23.03 3.58 15.68
C GLN A 6 -23.18 2.05 15.62
N ARG A 7 -24.39 1.53 15.41
CA ARG A 7 -24.64 0.08 15.32
C ARG A 7 -23.95 -0.54 14.11
N THR A 8 -24.04 0.11 12.96
CA THR A 8 -23.36 -0.32 11.73
C THR A 8 -21.85 -0.26 11.91
N GLN A 9 -21.35 0.83 12.51
CA GLN A 9 -19.93 1.04 12.76
C GLN A 9 -19.36 -0.06 13.68
N GLU A 10 -20.01 -0.32 14.82
CA GLU A 10 -19.60 -1.36 15.77
C GLU A 10 -19.62 -2.76 15.12
N TRP A 11 -20.70 -3.08 14.42
CA TRP A 11 -20.87 -4.37 13.74
C TRP A 11 -19.82 -4.61 12.65
N VAL A 12 -19.54 -3.61 11.80
CA VAL A 12 -18.52 -3.70 10.75
C VAL A 12 -17.12 -3.79 11.36
N THR A 13 -16.83 -2.95 12.36
CA THR A 13 -15.53 -2.94 13.04
C THR A 13 -15.25 -4.28 13.71
N GLN A 14 -16.21 -4.83 14.43
CA GLN A 14 -16.07 -6.13 15.08
C GLN A 14 -15.79 -7.23 14.04
N GLY A 15 -16.64 -7.33 13.02
CA GLY A 15 -16.51 -8.39 12.02
C GLY A 15 -15.18 -8.32 11.25
N LEU A 16 -14.73 -7.13 10.88
CA LEU A 16 -13.44 -6.97 10.21
C LEU A 16 -12.25 -7.25 11.14
N SER A 17 -12.35 -6.87 12.43
CA SER A 17 -11.33 -7.21 13.43
C SER A 17 -11.23 -8.74 13.65
N GLU A 18 -12.36 -9.44 13.71
CA GLU A 18 -12.40 -10.91 13.76
C GLU A 18 -11.82 -11.56 12.50
N ALA A 19 -11.92 -10.87 11.34
CA ALA A 19 -11.31 -11.31 10.09
C ALA A 19 -9.80 -10.96 10.00
N GLY A 20 -9.20 -10.35 11.04
CA GLY A 20 -7.76 -10.08 11.16
C GLY A 20 -7.32 -8.72 10.63
N TYR A 21 -8.23 -7.78 10.42
CA TYR A 21 -7.91 -6.40 10.02
C TYR A 21 -7.79 -5.48 11.23
N VAL A 22 -6.93 -4.45 11.12
CA VAL A 22 -6.87 -3.33 12.06
C VAL A 22 -7.76 -2.22 11.52
N ILE A 23 -8.69 -1.72 12.32
CA ILE A 23 -9.71 -0.77 11.88
C ILE A 23 -9.67 0.47 12.74
N ASP A 24 -9.53 1.62 12.09
CA ASP A 24 -9.86 2.91 12.66
C ASP A 24 -11.28 3.28 12.22
N ALA A 25 -12.15 3.61 13.17
CA ALA A 25 -13.54 3.94 12.91
C ALA A 25 -13.88 5.31 13.46
N VAL A 26 -14.54 6.14 12.63
CA VAL A 26 -14.97 7.48 12.99
C VAL A 26 -16.40 7.71 12.50
N SER A 27 -17.15 8.54 13.23
CA SER A 27 -18.54 8.87 12.92
C SER A 27 -18.71 10.20 12.19
N ASP A 28 -17.72 11.09 12.24
CA ASP A 28 -17.74 12.39 11.58
C ASP A 28 -16.97 12.35 10.27
N GLY A 29 -17.57 12.90 9.20
CA GLY A 29 -16.96 12.90 7.87
C GLY A 29 -15.70 13.76 7.77
N ARG A 30 -15.58 14.84 8.54
CA ARG A 30 -14.38 15.72 8.54
C ARG A 30 -13.21 15.04 9.25
N ASP A 31 -13.48 14.38 10.37
CA ASP A 31 -12.46 13.57 11.07
C ASP A 31 -12.00 12.41 10.21
N GLY A 32 -12.94 11.76 9.52
CA GLY A 32 -12.64 10.70 8.56
C GLY A 32 -11.77 11.16 7.41
N LEU A 33 -12.08 12.31 6.81
CA LEU A 33 -11.26 12.90 5.76
C LEU A 33 -9.86 13.27 6.25
N TYR A 34 -9.78 13.88 7.46
CA TYR A 34 -8.51 14.24 8.07
C TYR A 34 -7.60 13.01 8.26
N LEU A 35 -8.12 11.94 8.84
CA LEU A 35 -7.36 10.69 9.03
C LEU A 35 -6.98 10.06 7.69
N ALA A 36 -7.91 10.01 6.73
CA ALA A 36 -7.67 9.44 5.41
C ALA A 36 -6.56 10.17 4.64
N LEU A 37 -6.41 11.49 4.84
CA LEU A 37 -5.34 12.29 4.23
C LEU A 37 -4.01 12.16 4.97
N LYS A 38 -4.05 12.07 6.32
CA LYS A 38 -2.88 12.03 7.17
C LYS A 38 -2.18 10.67 7.16
N ASP A 39 -2.95 9.60 7.30
CA ASP A 39 -2.43 8.25 7.51
C ASP A 39 -2.58 7.39 6.23
N ASP A 40 -1.72 6.37 6.08
CA ASP A 40 -1.75 5.48 4.92
C ASP A 40 -2.60 4.24 5.20
N TYR A 41 -3.85 4.29 4.77
CA TYR A 41 -4.77 3.16 4.82
C TYR A 41 -4.70 2.31 3.55
N ALA A 42 -4.79 0.99 3.73
CA ALA A 42 -4.88 0.05 2.61
C ALA A 42 -6.25 0.07 1.92
N LEU A 43 -7.31 0.47 2.65
CA LEU A 43 -8.68 0.57 2.17
C LEU A 43 -9.48 1.54 3.06
N ILE A 44 -10.39 2.29 2.48
CA ILE A 44 -11.37 3.12 3.17
C ILE A 44 -12.77 2.58 2.88
N ILE A 45 -13.58 2.41 3.92
CA ILE A 45 -15.01 2.13 3.82
C ILE A 45 -15.72 3.41 4.22
N LEU A 46 -16.54 3.97 3.33
CA LEU A 46 -17.12 5.30 3.45
C LEU A 46 -18.65 5.26 3.27
N ASP A 47 -19.39 5.65 4.30
CA ASP A 47 -20.80 5.96 4.10
C ASP A 47 -20.95 7.25 3.28
N ILE A 48 -21.82 7.22 2.31
CA ILE A 48 -22.12 8.39 1.48
C ILE A 48 -23.08 9.34 2.23
N MET A 49 -23.96 8.82 3.05
CA MET A 49 -24.99 9.60 3.74
C MET A 49 -24.56 10.06 5.13
N LEU A 50 -23.45 10.75 5.22
CA LEU A 50 -22.96 11.30 6.49
C LEU A 50 -23.59 12.65 6.81
N PRO A 51 -23.84 12.96 8.09
CA PRO A 51 -24.29 14.29 8.50
C PRO A 51 -23.15 15.32 8.31
N GLY A 52 -23.50 16.51 7.91
CA GLY A 52 -22.57 17.65 7.81
C GLY A 52 -21.69 17.67 6.58
N MET A 53 -20.88 16.65 6.31
CA MET A 53 -20.08 16.55 5.10
C MET A 53 -20.49 15.33 4.28
N ASP A 54 -20.98 15.55 3.08
CA ASP A 54 -21.39 14.50 2.14
C ASP A 54 -20.20 13.58 1.77
N GLY A 55 -20.41 12.26 1.82
CA GLY A 55 -19.39 11.28 1.45
C GLY A 55 -18.82 11.46 0.04
N TRP A 56 -19.60 12.02 -0.89
CA TRP A 56 -19.12 12.39 -2.22
C TRP A 56 -18.04 13.48 -2.16
N GLN A 57 -18.23 14.49 -1.32
CA GLN A 57 -17.23 15.56 -1.11
C GLN A 57 -15.95 14.99 -0.49
N ILE A 58 -16.08 14.06 0.46
CA ILE A 58 -14.95 13.36 1.06
C ILE A 58 -14.17 12.62 -0.03
N LEU A 59 -14.86 11.83 -0.85
CA LEU A 59 -14.25 11.04 -1.91
C LEU A 59 -13.55 11.94 -2.94
N GLN A 60 -14.19 12.99 -3.42
CA GLN A 60 -13.58 13.93 -4.37
C GLN A 60 -12.32 14.58 -3.78
N THR A 61 -12.38 15.05 -2.53
CA THR A 61 -11.25 15.67 -1.88
C THR A 61 -10.10 14.65 -1.70
N LEU A 62 -10.41 13.42 -1.29
CA LEU A 62 -9.42 12.36 -1.15
C LEU A 62 -8.71 12.08 -2.48
N ARG A 63 -9.44 12.05 -3.59
CA ARG A 63 -8.89 11.77 -4.94
C ARG A 63 -7.94 12.84 -5.46
N THR A 64 -7.98 14.05 -4.93
CA THR A 64 -6.97 15.08 -5.27
C THR A 64 -5.59 14.78 -4.67
N ALA A 65 -5.53 13.96 -3.60
CA ALA A 65 -4.30 13.71 -2.84
C ALA A 65 -3.88 12.24 -2.81
N LYS A 66 -4.84 11.29 -2.81
CA LYS A 66 -4.55 9.86 -2.62
C LYS A 66 -5.39 8.96 -3.55
N GLN A 67 -4.79 7.82 -3.90
CA GLN A 67 -5.43 6.75 -4.69
C GLN A 67 -5.84 5.55 -3.83
N THR A 68 -5.91 5.70 -2.51
CA THR A 68 -6.35 4.65 -1.58
C THR A 68 -7.70 4.11 -2.02
N PRO A 69 -7.88 2.78 -2.14
CA PRO A 69 -9.16 2.19 -2.51
C PRO A 69 -10.28 2.61 -1.55
N VAL A 70 -11.45 2.90 -2.12
CA VAL A 70 -12.64 3.28 -1.36
C VAL A 70 -13.82 2.38 -1.75
N ILE A 71 -14.44 1.75 -0.75
CA ILE A 71 -15.76 1.11 -0.88
C ILE A 71 -16.78 2.06 -0.29
N CYS A 72 -17.72 2.52 -1.13
CA CYS A 72 -18.80 3.37 -0.69
C CYS A 72 -19.98 2.55 -0.19
N LEU A 73 -20.50 2.88 1.00
CA LEU A 73 -21.76 2.36 1.52
C LEU A 73 -22.86 3.35 1.16
N THR A 74 -23.96 2.88 0.59
CA THR A 74 -25.04 3.75 0.16
C THR A 74 -26.41 3.14 0.42
N ALA A 75 -27.37 3.92 0.87
CA ALA A 75 -28.78 3.50 0.96
C ALA A 75 -29.52 3.66 -0.39
N ARG A 76 -28.89 4.26 -1.41
CA ARG A 76 -29.51 4.57 -2.69
C ARG A 76 -29.20 3.51 -3.73
N ASP A 77 -30.25 2.88 -4.25
CA ASP A 77 -30.17 1.85 -5.29
C ASP A 77 -30.43 2.42 -6.70
N SER A 78 -30.43 3.76 -6.88
CA SER A 78 -30.66 4.33 -8.19
C SER A 78 -29.46 4.12 -9.12
N VAL A 79 -29.75 3.88 -10.40
CA VAL A 79 -28.72 3.74 -11.44
C VAL A 79 -27.86 5.01 -11.51
N ASP A 80 -28.50 6.18 -11.34
CA ASP A 80 -27.83 7.48 -11.40
C ASP A 80 -26.82 7.68 -10.27
N ASP A 81 -27.12 7.21 -9.05
CA ASP A 81 -26.19 7.27 -7.91
C ASP A 81 -24.99 6.33 -8.12
N ARG A 82 -25.21 5.17 -8.75
CA ARG A 82 -24.11 4.24 -9.09
C ARG A 82 -23.20 4.79 -10.18
N VAL A 83 -23.76 5.41 -11.22
CA VAL A 83 -23.02 6.07 -12.30
C VAL A 83 -22.22 7.23 -11.73
N ARG A 84 -22.87 8.11 -10.95
CA ARG A 84 -22.20 9.24 -10.29
C ARG A 84 -21.05 8.79 -9.40
N GLY A 85 -21.23 7.66 -8.76
CA GLY A 85 -20.22 7.09 -7.90
C GLY A 85 -18.98 6.59 -8.64
N LEU A 86 -19.17 5.87 -9.72
CA LEU A 86 -18.06 5.40 -10.57
C LEU A 86 -17.28 6.58 -11.15
N ASP A 87 -18.00 7.63 -11.61
CA ASP A 87 -17.38 8.86 -12.11
C ASP A 87 -16.65 9.65 -11.02
N SER A 88 -17.05 9.50 -9.74
CA SER A 88 -16.42 10.17 -8.59
C SER A 88 -15.16 9.48 -8.07
N GLY A 89 -14.77 8.33 -8.67
CA GLY A 89 -13.51 7.64 -8.37
C GLY A 89 -13.56 6.66 -7.19
N ALA A 90 -14.75 6.19 -6.78
CA ALA A 90 -14.84 5.03 -5.87
C ALA A 90 -14.40 3.74 -6.58
N ASN A 91 -13.85 2.81 -5.84
CA ASN A 91 -13.40 1.53 -6.37
C ASN A 91 -14.50 0.47 -6.33
N ASP A 92 -15.47 0.60 -5.41
CA ASP A 92 -16.60 -0.32 -5.29
C ASP A 92 -17.77 0.35 -4.53
N TYR A 93 -18.96 -0.25 -4.66
CA TYR A 93 -20.19 0.19 -4.01
C TYR A 93 -20.88 -0.98 -3.33
N LEU A 94 -21.44 -0.71 -2.15
CA LEU A 94 -22.24 -1.67 -1.41
C LEU A 94 -23.53 -1.01 -0.93
N VAL A 95 -24.65 -1.55 -1.38
CA VAL A 95 -25.99 -1.00 -1.05
C VAL A 95 -26.45 -1.51 0.31
N LYS A 96 -26.89 -0.61 1.18
CA LYS A 96 -27.53 -0.94 2.47
C LYS A 96 -29.00 -1.36 2.26
N PRO A 97 -29.51 -2.43 2.92
CA PRO A 97 -28.79 -3.30 3.86
C PRO A 97 -27.93 -4.35 3.15
N PHE A 98 -26.75 -4.66 3.70
CA PHE A 98 -25.83 -5.65 3.17
C PHE A 98 -25.49 -6.73 4.20
N SER A 99 -25.02 -7.88 3.73
CA SER A 99 -24.47 -8.92 4.60
C SER A 99 -22.98 -8.65 4.89
N PHE A 100 -22.53 -9.05 6.09
CA PHE A 100 -21.10 -8.95 6.42
C PHE A 100 -20.22 -9.77 5.45
N SER A 101 -20.70 -10.94 5.03
CA SER A 101 -19.98 -11.79 4.07
C SER A 101 -19.77 -11.09 2.71
N GLU A 102 -20.74 -10.28 2.26
CA GLU A 102 -20.59 -9.48 1.02
C GLU A 102 -19.56 -8.37 1.21
N LEU A 103 -19.66 -7.60 2.30
CA LEU A 103 -18.66 -6.57 2.62
C LEU A 103 -17.25 -7.17 2.68
N LEU A 104 -17.08 -8.27 3.41
CA LEU A 104 -15.78 -8.93 3.56
C LEU A 104 -15.22 -9.43 2.22
N ALA A 105 -16.07 -9.95 1.34
CA ALA A 105 -15.66 -10.38 0.00
C ALA A 105 -15.16 -9.19 -0.83
N ARG A 106 -15.84 -8.04 -0.77
CA ARG A 106 -15.45 -6.80 -1.47
C ARG A 106 -14.16 -6.20 -0.90
N VAL A 107 -14.02 -6.16 0.44
CA VAL A 107 -12.78 -5.77 1.12
C VAL A 107 -11.59 -6.59 0.62
N ARG A 108 -11.73 -7.90 0.60
CA ARG A 108 -10.68 -8.82 0.08
C ARG A 108 -10.38 -8.58 -1.41
N ALA A 109 -11.40 -8.29 -2.22
CA ALA A 109 -11.23 -8.02 -3.64
C ALA A 109 -10.44 -6.72 -3.87
N GLN A 110 -10.82 -5.63 -3.17
CA GLN A 110 -10.13 -4.34 -3.30
C GLN A 110 -8.69 -4.39 -2.78
N LEU A 111 -8.46 -5.02 -1.64
CA LEU A 111 -7.10 -5.21 -1.11
C LEU A 111 -6.23 -6.03 -2.07
N ARG A 112 -6.77 -7.09 -2.69
CA ARG A 112 -6.05 -7.88 -3.70
C ARG A 112 -5.73 -7.06 -4.95
N GLN A 113 -6.67 -6.26 -5.46
CA GLN A 113 -6.43 -5.38 -6.61
C GLN A 113 -5.39 -4.30 -6.28
N HIS A 114 -5.49 -3.68 -5.11
CA HIS A 114 -4.52 -2.70 -4.65
C HIS A 114 -3.12 -3.31 -4.50
N HIS A 115 -3.02 -4.51 -3.94
CA HIS A 115 -1.78 -5.28 -3.91
C HIS A 115 -1.28 -5.61 -5.33
N ALA A 116 -2.17 -5.95 -6.26
CA ALA A 116 -1.79 -6.26 -7.64
C ALA A 116 -1.31 -5.01 -8.42
N LEU A 117 -1.94 -3.85 -8.22
CA LEU A 117 -1.50 -2.58 -8.82
C LEU A 117 -0.18 -2.07 -8.22
N ASN A 118 0.05 -2.34 -6.93
CA ASN A 118 1.30 -2.03 -6.23
C ASN A 118 2.29 -3.21 -6.23
N SER A 119 1.94 -4.33 -6.89
CA SER A 119 2.78 -5.52 -6.93
C SER A 119 3.95 -5.40 -7.89
N THR A 120 3.86 -4.51 -8.87
CA THR A 120 4.92 -4.30 -9.85
C THR A 120 5.60 -2.97 -9.62
N LEU A 121 6.93 -3.00 -9.56
CA LEU A 121 7.78 -1.83 -9.49
C LEU A 121 8.65 -1.79 -10.74
N GLU A 122 8.62 -0.69 -11.46
CA GLU A 122 9.46 -0.50 -12.64
C GLU A 122 10.24 0.80 -12.53
N ILE A 123 11.56 0.70 -12.40
CA ILE A 123 12.44 1.85 -12.19
C ILE A 123 13.83 1.58 -12.77
N SER A 124 14.35 2.49 -13.58
CA SER A 124 15.72 2.41 -14.14
C SER A 124 16.02 1.08 -14.84
N GLY A 125 15.02 0.54 -15.59
CA GLY A 125 15.13 -0.74 -16.27
C GLY A 125 15.01 -1.96 -15.36
N LEU A 126 14.91 -1.79 -14.04
CA LEU A 126 14.56 -2.83 -13.10
C LEU A 126 13.05 -3.00 -13.06
N ARG A 127 12.57 -4.21 -13.25
CA ARG A 127 11.17 -4.60 -13.06
C ARG A 127 11.07 -5.70 -12.01
N MET A 128 10.22 -5.48 -11.02
CA MET A 128 9.99 -6.41 -9.93
C MET A 128 8.49 -6.68 -9.81
N ASP A 129 8.11 -7.90 -9.47
CA ASP A 129 6.74 -8.28 -9.16
C ASP A 129 6.72 -8.99 -7.79
N SER A 130 6.01 -8.39 -6.81
CA SER A 130 5.99 -8.88 -5.43
C SER A 130 5.14 -10.12 -5.22
N VAL A 131 4.17 -10.38 -6.13
CA VAL A 131 3.30 -11.57 -6.06
C VAL A 131 4.05 -12.80 -6.56
N SER A 132 4.64 -12.70 -7.76
CA SER A 132 5.44 -13.78 -8.34
C SER A 132 6.88 -13.83 -7.81
N GLN A 133 7.32 -12.81 -7.06
CA GLN A 133 8.70 -12.61 -6.60
C GLN A 133 9.71 -12.64 -7.76
N SER A 134 9.28 -12.23 -8.95
CA SER A 134 10.12 -12.18 -10.13
C SER A 134 10.84 -10.84 -10.24
N VAL A 135 12.07 -10.90 -10.77
CA VAL A 135 12.91 -9.73 -11.00
C VAL A 135 13.52 -9.82 -12.38
N SER A 136 13.50 -8.72 -13.11
CA SER A 136 14.26 -8.57 -14.35
C SER A 136 14.88 -7.19 -14.43
N ARG A 137 16.00 -7.09 -15.15
CA ARG A 137 16.65 -5.81 -15.44
C ARG A 137 17.03 -5.77 -16.91
N ASN A 138 16.57 -4.72 -17.61
CA ASN A 138 16.73 -4.59 -19.06
C ASN A 138 16.28 -5.88 -19.80
N ASN A 139 15.14 -6.46 -19.41
CA ASN A 139 14.55 -7.72 -19.90
C ASN A 139 15.39 -8.99 -19.62
N ILE A 140 16.45 -8.91 -18.82
CA ILE A 140 17.22 -10.07 -18.37
C ILE A 140 16.66 -10.50 -17.01
N SER A 141 16.19 -11.76 -16.91
CA SER A 141 15.66 -12.32 -15.66
C SER A 141 16.80 -12.51 -14.64
N ILE A 142 16.53 -12.13 -13.38
CA ILE A 142 17.49 -12.24 -12.26
C ILE A 142 16.89 -13.13 -11.18
N THR A 143 17.60 -14.19 -10.82
CA THR A 143 17.16 -15.09 -9.75
C THR A 143 17.66 -14.59 -8.40
N LEU A 144 16.72 -14.18 -7.54
CA LEU A 144 16.98 -13.75 -6.18
C LEU A 144 16.41 -14.74 -5.17
N THR A 145 17.05 -14.87 -4.03
CA THR A 145 16.45 -15.50 -2.85
C THR A 145 15.37 -14.56 -2.27
N ARG A 146 14.48 -15.11 -1.44
CA ARG A 146 13.42 -14.32 -0.79
C ARG A 146 13.96 -13.09 -0.04
N LYS A 147 15.06 -13.22 0.68
CA LYS A 147 15.69 -12.12 1.43
C LYS A 147 16.35 -11.08 0.51
N GLU A 148 16.98 -11.51 -0.57
CA GLU A 148 17.53 -10.60 -1.58
C GLU A 148 16.41 -9.84 -2.31
N PHE A 149 15.30 -10.52 -2.60
CA PHE A 149 14.10 -9.87 -3.18
C PHE A 149 13.54 -8.80 -2.23
N GLN A 150 13.32 -9.15 -0.96
CA GLN A 150 12.82 -8.21 0.05
C GLN A 150 13.74 -6.99 0.21
N LEU A 151 15.05 -7.21 0.23
CA LEU A 151 16.05 -6.15 0.34
C LEU A 151 16.03 -5.23 -0.89
N LEU A 152 15.98 -5.80 -2.10
CA LEU A 152 15.91 -5.02 -3.33
C LEU A 152 14.59 -4.25 -3.41
N TRP A 153 13.48 -4.87 -3.04
CA TRP A 153 12.17 -4.24 -2.99
C TRP A 153 12.14 -3.04 -2.04
N LEU A 154 12.66 -3.22 -0.83
CA LEU A 154 12.77 -2.14 0.16
C LEU A 154 13.54 -0.94 -0.38
N LEU A 155 14.69 -1.18 -1.00
CA LEU A 155 15.52 -0.12 -1.54
C LEU A 155 14.88 0.57 -2.75
N ALA A 156 14.30 -0.20 -3.67
CA ALA A 156 13.72 0.30 -4.91
C ALA A 156 12.39 1.03 -4.69
N SER A 157 11.56 0.58 -3.75
CA SER A 157 10.30 1.27 -3.39
C SER A 157 10.53 2.63 -2.72
N ARG A 158 11.70 2.83 -2.10
CA ARG A 158 12.14 4.08 -1.49
C ARG A 158 13.30 4.71 -2.27
N ALA A 159 13.21 4.67 -3.60
CA ALA A 159 14.27 5.18 -4.45
C ALA A 159 14.58 6.66 -4.18
N GLY A 160 15.85 7.00 -4.02
CA GLY A 160 16.33 8.34 -3.66
C GLY A 160 16.44 8.58 -2.16
N GLU A 161 15.83 7.74 -1.32
CA GLU A 161 15.98 7.83 0.14
C GLU A 161 17.25 7.10 0.60
N ILE A 162 17.84 7.59 1.69
CA ILE A 162 18.94 6.90 2.37
C ILE A 162 18.33 6.04 3.48
N ILE A 163 18.44 4.72 3.34
CA ILE A 163 17.91 3.78 4.32
C ILE A 163 19.06 3.34 5.25
N PRO A 164 18.96 3.66 6.55
CA PRO A 164 19.97 3.25 7.53
C PRO A 164 20.10 1.71 7.63
N ARG A 165 21.33 1.23 7.91
CA ARG A 165 21.58 -0.21 8.08
C ARG A 165 20.68 -0.84 9.11
N THR A 166 20.40 -0.09 10.13
CA THR A 166 19.54 -0.48 11.26
C THR A 166 18.12 -0.74 10.84
N VAL A 167 17.56 0.13 9.99
CA VAL A 167 16.22 -0.03 9.42
C VAL A 167 16.20 -1.26 8.50
N ILE A 168 17.22 -1.43 7.65
CA ILE A 168 17.32 -2.60 6.77
C ILE A 168 17.38 -3.90 7.61
N ALA A 169 18.20 -3.94 8.67
CA ALA A 169 18.32 -5.10 9.54
C ALA A 169 17.01 -5.46 10.23
N SER A 170 16.31 -4.46 10.75
CA SER A 170 15.01 -4.62 11.40
C SER A 170 13.94 -5.12 10.41
N GLU A 171 13.78 -4.46 9.26
CA GLU A 171 12.72 -4.78 8.30
C GLU A 171 12.93 -6.14 7.60
N ILE A 172 14.19 -6.52 7.30
CA ILE A 172 14.46 -7.74 6.55
C ILE A 172 14.68 -8.96 7.45
N TRP A 173 15.32 -8.78 8.61
CA TRP A 173 15.67 -9.90 9.49
C TRP A 173 14.98 -9.88 10.85
N GLY A 174 14.27 -8.80 11.21
CA GLY A 174 13.64 -8.66 12.52
C GLY A 174 14.65 -8.50 13.67
N ILE A 175 15.88 -8.09 13.38
CA ILE A 175 16.95 -7.97 14.35
C ILE A 175 16.88 -6.59 14.99
N ASN A 176 16.58 -6.55 16.30
CA ASN A 176 16.78 -5.35 17.12
C ASN A 176 18.24 -5.28 17.55
N PHE A 177 18.86 -4.18 17.23
CA PHE A 177 20.21 -3.71 17.53
C PHE A 177 21.03 -4.38 18.64
N ASP A 178 22.20 -4.86 18.33
CA ASP A 178 23.50 -4.46 18.91
C ASP A 178 24.74 -5.18 18.31
N SER A 179 24.62 -6.12 17.38
CA SER A 179 25.80 -6.90 17.00
C SER A 179 26.05 -7.19 15.52
N ASP A 180 25.13 -6.98 14.58
CA ASP A 180 25.38 -7.48 13.21
C ASP A 180 25.04 -6.53 12.05
N THR A 181 25.63 -5.32 12.05
CA THR A 181 25.66 -4.46 10.84
C THR A 181 26.35 -5.13 9.65
N ASN A 182 27.22 -6.12 9.92
CA ASN A 182 27.93 -6.88 8.90
C ASN A 182 26.99 -7.74 8.04
N THR A 183 25.87 -8.23 8.60
CA THR A 183 24.86 -9.01 7.87
C THR A 183 24.25 -8.20 6.71
N VAL A 184 23.96 -6.93 6.93
CA VAL A 184 23.42 -6.04 5.90
C VAL A 184 24.45 -5.82 4.79
N ASP A 185 25.70 -5.52 5.13
CA ASP A 185 26.76 -5.26 4.15
C ASP A 185 27.05 -6.50 3.29
N VAL A 186 27.04 -7.69 3.88
CA VAL A 186 27.17 -8.97 3.16
C VAL A 186 25.97 -9.20 2.24
N ALA A 187 24.76 -8.93 2.70
CA ALA A 187 23.55 -9.08 1.88
C ALA A 187 23.55 -8.10 0.69
N ILE A 188 23.91 -6.84 0.91
CA ILE A 188 24.06 -5.84 -0.15
C ILE A 188 25.11 -6.27 -1.18
N ARG A 189 26.26 -6.79 -0.72
CA ARG A 189 27.31 -7.28 -1.63
C ARG A 189 26.79 -8.42 -2.52
N ARG A 190 26.07 -9.40 -1.92
CA ARG A 190 25.47 -10.51 -2.69
C ARG A 190 24.41 -10.02 -3.67
N LEU A 191 23.60 -9.06 -3.25
CA LEU A 191 22.58 -8.47 -4.09
C LEU A 191 23.20 -7.72 -5.28
N ARG A 192 24.23 -6.89 -5.05
CA ARG A 192 24.98 -6.18 -6.10
C ARG A 192 25.57 -7.13 -7.12
N ALA A 193 26.12 -8.24 -6.69
CA ALA A 193 26.69 -9.26 -7.60
C ALA A 193 25.67 -9.75 -8.64
N LYS A 194 24.37 -9.69 -8.32
CA LYS A 194 23.29 -10.13 -9.22
C LYS A 194 22.62 -8.98 -9.98
N VAL A 195 22.40 -7.85 -9.32
CA VAL A 195 21.58 -6.76 -9.90
C VAL A 195 22.40 -5.60 -10.43
N ASP A 196 23.67 -5.44 -10.01
CA ASP A 196 24.53 -4.33 -10.38
C ASP A 196 25.75 -4.76 -11.18
N ASP A 197 26.49 -5.78 -10.74
CA ASP A 197 27.79 -6.13 -11.34
C ASP A 197 27.66 -6.54 -12.82
N PRO A 198 26.61 -7.26 -13.25
CA PRO A 198 26.41 -7.58 -14.67
C PRO A 198 26.03 -6.39 -15.55
N PHE A 199 25.73 -5.23 -14.97
CA PHE A 199 25.21 -4.08 -15.69
C PHE A 199 26.14 -2.85 -15.55
N PRO A 200 26.21 -1.99 -16.59
CA PRO A 200 27.09 -0.82 -16.55
C PRO A 200 26.64 0.21 -15.50
N GLU A 201 25.34 0.40 -15.36
CA GLU A 201 24.76 1.34 -14.40
C GLU A 201 24.55 0.67 -13.05
N LYS A 202 24.94 1.34 -11.97
CA LYS A 202 24.78 0.83 -10.60
C LYS A 202 23.55 1.46 -9.95
N LEU A 203 22.66 0.62 -9.43
CA LEU A 203 21.39 1.05 -8.80
C LEU A 203 21.51 1.20 -7.29
N ILE A 204 22.42 0.47 -6.65
CA ILE A 204 22.57 0.48 -5.19
C ILE A 204 23.81 1.28 -4.81
N ALA A 205 23.61 2.47 -4.23
CA ALA A 205 24.68 3.31 -3.72
C ALA A 205 24.95 3.06 -2.23
N THR A 206 26.21 3.23 -1.82
CA THR A 206 26.59 3.27 -0.40
C THR A 206 26.79 4.71 0.01
N ILE A 207 26.05 5.16 1.01
CA ILE A 207 26.25 6.47 1.62
C ILE A 207 27.03 6.26 2.91
N ARG A 208 28.31 6.62 2.89
CA ARG A 208 29.24 6.37 4.00
C ARG A 208 28.73 6.94 5.31
N GLY A 209 28.75 6.13 6.37
CA GLY A 209 28.26 6.51 7.70
C GLY A 209 26.74 6.55 7.87
N MET A 210 25.94 6.47 6.78
CA MET A 210 24.48 6.60 6.84
C MET A 210 23.75 5.31 6.48
N GLY A 211 24.05 4.70 5.33
CA GLY A 211 23.33 3.49 4.88
C GLY A 211 23.43 3.25 3.39
N TYR A 212 22.34 2.84 2.79
CA TYR A 212 22.22 2.52 1.38
C TYR A 212 21.06 3.28 0.74
N SER A 213 21.18 3.55 -0.56
CA SER A 213 20.13 4.21 -1.34
C SER A 213 20.01 3.53 -2.70
N PHE A 214 18.79 3.47 -3.23
CA PHE A 214 18.56 3.09 -4.62
C PHE A 214 18.61 4.34 -5.50
N VAL A 215 19.49 4.33 -6.50
CA VAL A 215 19.69 5.45 -7.42
C VAL A 215 18.76 5.30 -8.62
N ALA A 216 17.75 6.15 -8.71
CA ALA A 216 16.93 6.23 -9.92
C ALA A 216 17.73 6.98 -11.01
N VAL A 217 18.15 6.27 -12.06
CA VAL A 217 18.75 6.89 -13.23
C VAL A 217 17.63 7.56 -14.03
N LYS A 218 17.61 8.89 -14.06
CA LYS A 218 16.70 9.62 -14.97
C LYS A 218 17.19 9.38 -16.40
N LYS A 219 16.29 8.82 -17.23
CA LYS A 219 16.47 8.84 -18.69
C LYS A 219 16.27 10.24 -19.24
#